data_97fd30f96b5e95819b96ad1d98a9062c
#
_entry.id   97fd30f96b5e95819b96ad1d98a9062c
#
_cell.length_a   1.000
_cell.length_b   1.000
_cell.length_c   1.000
_cell.angle_alpha   90.00
_cell.angle_beta   90.00
_cell.angle_gamma   90.00
#
_symmetry.space_group_name_H-M   'P 1'
#
loop_
_entity.id
_entity.type
_entity.pdbx_description
1 polymer ?
#
loop_
_entity_poly.entity_id
_entity_poly.type
_entity_poly.pdbx_seq_one_letter_code
_entity_poly.pdbx_strand_id
1 'polypeptide(L)'
;MALININYESKTLGMPVMINAIIPQGRGSYKTLYLLHGMGGDYTTWITKSRVADYVDNTDIAVIMISGDNKCYVDNVHGRKYFTFLTEELIETCTNWFGLSCDRKDRYIAGMSMGGYGAVHAALIKPDVYGKVFSYSGLLDIEKRFDNPQGINTYQIFGDRGNLSDNRFDIMNCLKEDNFKTNVENYPEFYIRCGLYDQILPMSRQWNKY
;
A
#
# COMPACT_ATOMS: atom_id res chain seq x y z
N MET A 1 7.97 -22.12 6.31
CA MET A 1 6.96 -21.29 5.66
C MET A 1 6.44 -21.90 4.37
N ALA A 2 5.27 -21.49 3.87
CA ALA A 2 4.72 -21.90 2.58
C ALA A 2 4.59 -20.68 1.67
N LEU A 3 5.04 -20.79 0.41
CA LEU A 3 4.73 -19.82 -0.65
C LEU A 3 3.52 -20.34 -1.41
N ILE A 4 2.46 -19.55 -1.47
CA ILE A 4 1.17 -19.90 -2.07
C ILE A 4 0.86 -18.88 -3.15
N ASN A 5 0.57 -19.38 -4.36
CA ASN A 5 0.07 -18.58 -5.48
C ASN A 5 -1.44 -18.79 -5.59
N ILE A 6 -2.20 -17.71 -5.60
CA ILE A 6 -3.66 -17.75 -5.55
C ILE A 6 -4.21 -16.94 -6.71
N ASN A 7 -5.21 -17.50 -7.36
CA ASN A 7 -6.05 -16.81 -8.33
C ASN A 7 -7.50 -16.88 -7.84
N TYR A 8 -8.18 -15.73 -7.71
CA TYR A 8 -9.58 -15.68 -7.32
C TYR A 8 -10.31 -14.49 -7.95
N GLU A 9 -11.63 -14.57 -8.02
CA GLU A 9 -12.49 -13.48 -8.52
C GLU A 9 -12.69 -12.41 -7.44
N SER A 10 -12.13 -11.22 -7.66
CA SER A 10 -12.39 -10.06 -6.80
C SER A 10 -13.75 -9.44 -7.15
N LYS A 11 -14.62 -9.35 -6.16
CA LYS A 11 -15.92 -8.66 -6.30
C LYS A 11 -15.75 -7.16 -6.47
N THR A 12 -14.82 -6.57 -5.72
CA THR A 12 -14.54 -5.13 -5.73
C THR A 12 -13.93 -4.69 -7.06
N LEU A 13 -13.00 -5.48 -7.62
CA LEU A 13 -12.37 -5.16 -8.89
C LEU A 13 -13.16 -5.68 -10.09
N GLY A 14 -14.08 -6.64 -9.91
CA GLY A 14 -14.85 -7.26 -10.98
C GLY A 14 -13.98 -8.00 -11.99
N MET A 15 -12.92 -8.66 -11.52
CA MET A 15 -11.99 -9.44 -12.35
C MET A 15 -11.21 -10.45 -11.52
N PRO A 16 -10.62 -11.50 -12.17
CA PRO A 16 -9.63 -12.34 -11.52
C PRO A 16 -8.43 -11.56 -11.03
N VAL A 17 -7.94 -11.86 -9.83
CA VAL A 17 -6.74 -11.28 -9.24
C VAL A 17 -5.76 -12.35 -8.81
N MET A 18 -4.47 -12.05 -8.92
CA MET A 18 -3.39 -12.92 -8.50
C MET A 18 -2.75 -12.38 -7.23
N ILE A 19 -2.52 -13.29 -6.28
CA ILE A 19 -1.84 -13.00 -5.01
C ILE A 19 -0.71 -14.00 -4.82
N ASN A 20 0.47 -13.53 -4.38
CA ASN A 20 1.43 -14.38 -3.70
C ASN A 20 1.30 -14.18 -2.19
N ALA A 21 1.23 -15.27 -1.45
CA ALA A 21 1.21 -15.27 0.00
C ALA A 21 2.38 -16.10 0.56
N ILE A 22 3.12 -15.53 1.50
CA ILE A 22 4.08 -16.27 2.33
C ILE A 22 3.40 -16.49 3.66
N ILE A 23 3.13 -17.75 4.02
CA ILE A 23 2.44 -18.11 5.26
C ILE A 23 3.38 -18.90 6.16
N PRO A 24 3.59 -18.50 7.43
CA PRO A 24 4.36 -19.28 8.38
C PRO A 24 3.76 -20.68 8.59
N GLN A 25 4.62 -21.69 8.82
CA GLN A 25 4.18 -23.05 9.15
C GLN A 25 4.10 -23.20 10.67
N GLY A 26 2.95 -22.97 11.23
CA GLY A 26 2.71 -23.07 12.67
C GLY A 26 1.23 -23.09 12.99
N ARG A 27 0.92 -23.05 14.27
CA ARG A 27 -0.44 -22.89 14.77
C ARG A 27 -0.53 -21.54 15.45
N GLY A 28 -1.51 -20.73 15.08
CA GLY A 28 -1.76 -19.44 15.71
C GLY A 28 -2.30 -18.40 14.75
N SER A 29 -2.49 -17.23 15.26
CA SER A 29 -2.85 -16.05 14.50
C SER A 29 -1.57 -15.32 14.08
N TYR A 30 -1.39 -15.07 12.78
CA TYR A 30 -0.18 -14.44 12.26
C TYR A 30 -0.37 -12.94 12.12
N LYS A 31 0.69 -12.18 12.40
CA LYS A 31 0.81 -10.79 11.94
C LYS A 31 0.86 -10.77 10.42
N THR A 32 0.44 -9.68 9.81
CA THR A 32 0.35 -9.60 8.35
C THR A 32 1.07 -8.39 7.80
N LEU A 33 1.88 -8.59 6.78
CA LEU A 33 2.48 -7.55 5.97
C LEU A 33 1.86 -7.56 4.56
N TYR A 34 1.08 -6.54 4.23
CA TYR A 34 0.65 -6.25 2.86
C TYR A 34 1.76 -5.51 2.14
N LEU A 35 2.29 -6.10 1.05
CA LEU A 35 3.51 -5.62 0.41
C LEU A 35 3.25 -5.21 -1.04
N LEU A 36 3.34 -3.91 -1.31
CA LEU A 36 2.93 -3.27 -2.54
C LEU A 36 4.13 -3.00 -3.46
N HIS A 37 4.02 -3.41 -4.73
CA HIS A 37 5.08 -3.20 -5.73
C HIS A 37 5.10 -1.76 -6.26
N GLY A 38 6.22 -1.36 -6.87
CA GLY A 38 6.37 -0.12 -7.62
C GLY A 38 5.77 -0.23 -9.02
N MET A 39 5.81 0.87 -9.77
CA MET A 39 5.31 0.92 -11.14
C MET A 39 6.02 -0.11 -12.03
N GLY A 40 5.27 -0.75 -12.92
CA GLY A 40 5.78 -1.81 -13.81
C GLY A 40 6.00 -3.15 -13.13
N GLY A 41 5.65 -3.29 -11.85
CA GLY A 41 5.67 -4.56 -11.13
C GLY A 41 4.30 -5.25 -11.08
N ASP A 42 4.27 -6.38 -10.39
CA ASP A 42 3.10 -7.20 -10.13
C ASP A 42 3.24 -7.95 -8.80
N TYR A 43 2.32 -8.87 -8.51
CA TYR A 43 2.30 -9.73 -7.31
C TYR A 43 3.55 -10.60 -7.15
N THR A 44 4.36 -10.80 -8.20
CA THR A 44 5.60 -11.60 -8.16
C THR A 44 6.85 -10.80 -7.84
N THR A 45 6.77 -9.47 -7.95
CA THR A 45 7.94 -8.56 -7.90
C THR A 45 8.78 -8.75 -6.65
N TRP A 46 8.15 -8.80 -5.48
CA TRP A 46 8.87 -8.92 -4.23
C TRP A 46 9.52 -10.28 -4.02
N ILE A 47 8.89 -11.36 -4.52
CA ILE A 47 9.46 -12.71 -4.49
C ILE A 47 10.67 -12.82 -5.42
N THR A 48 10.57 -12.23 -6.62
CA THR A 48 11.60 -12.41 -7.66
C THR A 48 12.76 -11.44 -7.56
N LYS A 49 12.54 -10.26 -6.95
CA LYS A 49 13.53 -9.17 -6.92
C LYS A 49 13.99 -8.78 -5.51
N SER A 50 13.58 -9.52 -4.48
CA SER A 50 14.02 -9.27 -3.11
C SER A 50 14.25 -10.58 -2.34
N ARG A 51 14.72 -10.43 -1.10
CA ARG A 51 14.88 -11.54 -0.17
C ARG A 51 13.77 -11.58 0.88
N VAL A 52 12.56 -11.15 0.51
CA VAL A 52 11.44 -11.07 1.46
C VAL A 52 11.16 -12.42 2.14
N ALA A 53 11.26 -13.52 1.38
CA ALA A 53 11.07 -14.87 1.91
C ALA A 53 12.08 -15.20 3.01
N ASP A 54 13.38 -14.86 2.80
CA ASP A 54 14.43 -15.09 3.80
C ASP A 54 14.20 -14.25 5.07
N TYR A 55 13.75 -12.99 4.91
CA TYR A 55 13.54 -12.09 6.05
C TYR A 55 12.37 -12.48 6.94
N VAL A 56 11.36 -13.15 6.41
CA VAL A 56 10.20 -13.59 7.19
C VAL A 56 10.27 -15.06 7.61
N ASP A 57 11.30 -15.77 7.18
CA ASP A 57 11.50 -17.15 7.62
C ASP A 57 11.71 -17.20 9.13
N ASN A 58 11.08 -18.18 9.78
CA ASN A 58 11.08 -18.35 11.24
C ASN A 58 10.49 -17.16 12.04
N THR A 59 9.63 -16.35 11.39
CA THR A 59 8.83 -15.32 12.06
C THR A 59 7.34 -15.71 12.13
N ASP A 60 6.54 -14.91 12.84
CA ASP A 60 5.08 -15.01 12.90
C ASP A 60 4.38 -14.08 11.88
N ILE A 61 5.11 -13.64 10.84
CA ILE A 61 4.61 -12.67 9.85
C ILE A 61 4.22 -13.38 8.57
N ALA A 62 2.94 -13.32 8.22
CA ALA A 62 2.45 -13.63 6.88
C ALA A 62 2.67 -12.42 5.94
N VAL A 63 3.04 -12.66 4.69
CA VAL A 63 3.22 -11.59 3.69
C VAL A 63 2.24 -11.80 2.54
N ILE A 64 1.49 -10.77 2.21
CA ILE A 64 0.51 -10.76 1.12
C ILE A 64 0.97 -9.78 0.05
N MET A 65 1.19 -10.26 -1.17
CA MET A 65 1.67 -9.49 -2.31
C MET A 65 0.65 -9.53 -3.44
N ILE A 66 0.24 -8.36 -3.93
CA ILE A 66 -0.81 -8.18 -4.93
C ILE A 66 -0.33 -7.38 -6.14
N SER A 67 -1.09 -7.43 -7.22
CA SER A 67 -0.92 -6.51 -8.36
C SER A 67 -1.73 -5.24 -8.15
N GLY A 68 -1.11 -4.10 -8.39
CA GLY A 68 -1.73 -2.77 -8.37
C GLY A 68 -1.92 -2.16 -9.77
N ASP A 69 -1.56 -2.90 -10.84
CA ASP A 69 -1.78 -2.59 -12.27
C ASP A 69 -1.43 -1.16 -12.69
N ASN A 70 -0.41 -0.57 -12.07
CA ASN A 70 -0.03 0.82 -12.24
C ASN A 70 -1.17 1.83 -11.93
N LYS A 71 -2.07 1.47 -11.02
CA LYS A 71 -3.25 2.27 -10.63
C LYS A 71 -3.12 2.95 -9.27
N CYS A 72 -1.89 3.08 -8.78
CA CYS A 72 -1.53 3.79 -7.55
C CYS A 72 -2.24 3.31 -6.27
N TYR A 73 -2.89 2.15 -6.30
CA TYR A 73 -3.63 1.58 -5.17
C TYR A 73 -4.74 2.49 -4.63
N VAL A 74 -5.32 3.34 -5.49
CA VAL A 74 -6.47 4.21 -5.17
C VAL A 74 -7.73 3.75 -5.90
N ASP A 75 -8.89 4.18 -5.43
CA ASP A 75 -10.13 4.03 -6.18
C ASP A 75 -10.08 4.99 -7.37
N ASN A 76 -9.88 4.46 -8.57
CA ASN A 76 -9.67 5.28 -9.75
C ASN A 76 -10.97 6.00 -10.12
N VAL A 77 -10.87 7.28 -10.40
CA VAL A 77 -12.04 8.11 -10.78
C VAL A 77 -12.74 7.54 -12.01
N HIS A 78 -11.97 7.09 -13.00
CA HIS A 78 -12.48 6.47 -14.23
C HIS A 78 -11.99 5.03 -14.37
N GLY A 79 -12.14 4.21 -13.30
CA GLY A 79 -11.61 2.84 -13.32
C GLY A 79 -12.05 1.99 -12.14
N ARG A 80 -11.17 1.06 -11.74
CA ARG A 80 -11.44 0.09 -10.68
C ARG A 80 -11.07 0.62 -9.29
N LYS A 81 -11.66 0.00 -8.27
CA LYS A 81 -11.56 0.41 -6.86
C LYS A 81 -10.43 -0.31 -6.13
N TYR A 82 -9.17 0.02 -6.47
CA TYR A 82 -7.99 -0.64 -5.86
C TYR A 82 -7.78 -0.30 -4.39
N PHE A 83 -8.18 0.89 -3.94
CA PHE A 83 -8.13 1.26 -2.53
C PHE A 83 -9.13 0.44 -1.70
N THR A 84 -10.39 0.38 -2.13
CA THR A 84 -11.43 -0.44 -1.48
C THR A 84 -11.02 -1.93 -1.48
N PHE A 85 -10.50 -2.44 -2.60
CA PHE A 85 -9.97 -3.79 -2.67
C PHE A 85 -8.87 -4.03 -1.61
N LEU A 86 -7.86 -3.15 -1.55
CA LEU A 86 -6.71 -3.27 -0.65
C LEU A 86 -7.10 -3.19 0.83
N THR A 87 -8.02 -2.27 1.18
CA THR A 87 -8.31 -1.94 2.58
C THR A 87 -9.52 -2.69 3.16
N GLU A 88 -10.29 -3.38 2.33
CA GLU A 88 -11.50 -4.11 2.73
C GLU A 88 -11.45 -5.57 2.26
N GLU A 89 -11.75 -5.84 0.98
CA GLU A 89 -11.92 -7.20 0.46
C GLU A 89 -10.68 -8.07 0.65
N LEU A 90 -9.50 -7.57 0.32
CA LEU A 90 -8.26 -8.33 0.44
C LEU A 90 -7.98 -8.73 1.89
N ILE A 91 -8.19 -7.82 2.83
CA ILE A 91 -7.99 -8.06 4.25
C ILE A 91 -8.95 -9.14 4.75
N GLU A 92 -10.24 -8.98 4.48
CA GLU A 92 -11.26 -9.94 4.89
C GLU A 92 -10.97 -11.33 4.31
N THR A 93 -10.71 -11.38 3.00
CA THR A 93 -10.44 -12.62 2.27
C THR A 93 -9.22 -13.36 2.81
N CYS A 94 -8.08 -12.67 2.95
CA CYS A 94 -6.86 -13.29 3.44
C CYS A 94 -6.94 -13.67 4.92
N THR A 95 -7.62 -12.86 5.74
CA THR A 95 -7.86 -13.19 7.15
C THR A 95 -8.64 -14.48 7.29
N ASN A 96 -9.71 -14.64 6.52
CA ASN A 96 -10.54 -15.83 6.52
C ASN A 96 -9.81 -17.08 5.99
N TRP A 97 -8.96 -16.93 4.97
CA TRP A 97 -8.26 -18.08 4.39
C TRP A 97 -7.08 -18.56 5.23
N PHE A 98 -6.37 -17.67 5.90
CA PHE A 98 -5.07 -17.98 6.51
C PHE A 98 -5.03 -17.82 8.03
N GLY A 99 -6.15 -17.48 8.68
CA GLY A 99 -6.18 -17.28 10.13
C GLY A 99 -5.28 -16.13 10.59
N LEU A 100 -5.29 -15.01 9.84
CA LEU A 100 -4.49 -13.84 10.17
C LEU A 100 -5.09 -13.09 11.37
N SER A 101 -4.24 -12.35 12.10
CA SER A 101 -4.71 -11.50 13.20
C SER A 101 -5.68 -10.43 12.71
N CYS A 102 -6.81 -10.27 13.41
CA CYS A 102 -7.75 -9.19 13.16
C CYS A 102 -7.32 -7.86 13.80
N ASP A 103 -6.35 -7.90 14.71
CA ASP A 103 -5.90 -6.72 15.43
C ASP A 103 -5.16 -5.74 14.49
N ARG A 104 -5.51 -4.45 14.55
CA ARG A 104 -4.82 -3.39 13.81
C ARG A 104 -3.31 -3.38 14.06
N LYS A 105 -2.88 -3.56 15.31
CA LYS A 105 -1.46 -3.53 15.70
C LYS A 105 -0.61 -4.61 15.04
N ASP A 106 -1.23 -5.70 14.58
CA ASP A 106 -0.60 -6.84 13.92
C ASP A 106 -0.69 -6.76 12.39
N ARG A 107 -1.31 -5.71 11.84
CA ARG A 107 -1.48 -5.51 10.41
C ARG A 107 -0.58 -4.38 9.91
N TYR A 108 0.34 -4.71 9.03
CA TYR A 108 1.35 -3.82 8.48
C TYR A 108 1.15 -3.65 6.98
N ILE A 109 1.50 -2.48 6.46
CA ILE A 109 1.53 -2.22 5.02
C ILE A 109 2.87 -1.62 4.64
N ALA A 110 3.46 -2.10 3.55
CA ALA A 110 4.71 -1.59 3.02
C ALA A 110 4.66 -1.48 1.50
N GLY A 111 5.48 -0.59 0.95
CA GLY A 111 5.60 -0.51 -0.50
C GLY A 111 6.77 0.33 -0.96
N MET A 112 7.09 0.19 -2.25
CA MET A 112 8.14 0.95 -2.91
C MET A 112 7.56 1.84 -4.00
N SER A 113 8.06 3.08 -4.13
CA SER A 113 7.69 4.01 -5.20
C SER A 113 6.16 4.23 -5.24
N MET A 114 5.46 3.80 -6.29
CA MET A 114 4.00 3.78 -6.40
C MET A 114 3.36 3.03 -5.22
N GLY A 115 3.91 1.88 -4.83
CA GLY A 115 3.44 1.12 -3.66
C GLY A 115 3.70 1.84 -2.35
N GLY A 116 4.77 2.63 -2.25
CA GLY A 116 5.06 3.49 -1.09
C GLY A 116 4.02 4.60 -0.93
N TYR A 117 3.56 5.18 -2.03
CA TYR A 117 2.42 6.09 -2.04
C TYR A 117 1.14 5.37 -1.60
N GLY A 118 0.83 4.21 -2.21
CA GLY A 118 -0.37 3.44 -1.89
C GLY A 118 -0.44 3.04 -0.40
N ALA A 119 0.70 2.65 0.19
CA ALA A 119 0.78 2.30 1.60
C ALA A 119 0.47 3.50 2.51
N VAL A 120 1.09 4.65 2.24
CA VAL A 120 0.88 5.89 3.01
C VAL A 120 -0.55 6.40 2.83
N HIS A 121 -1.04 6.44 1.58
CA HIS A 121 -2.41 6.86 1.27
C HIS A 121 -3.44 6.01 2.00
N ALA A 122 -3.31 4.67 1.93
CA ALA A 122 -4.24 3.76 2.60
C ALA A 122 -4.32 4.03 4.11
N ALA A 123 -3.17 4.26 4.74
CA ALA A 123 -3.09 4.48 6.18
C ALA A 123 -3.55 5.87 6.63
N LEU A 124 -3.41 6.89 5.80
CA LEU A 124 -3.95 8.22 6.10
C LEU A 124 -5.47 8.27 5.96
N ILE A 125 -6.03 7.59 4.96
CA ILE A 125 -7.47 7.61 4.69
C ILE A 125 -8.25 6.66 5.63
N LYS A 126 -7.64 5.51 5.98
CA LYS A 126 -8.20 4.53 6.92
C LYS A 126 -7.19 4.22 8.04
N PRO A 127 -7.00 5.12 8.99
CA PRO A 127 -5.99 4.99 10.04
C PRO A 127 -6.26 3.84 11.02
N ASP A 128 -7.48 3.34 11.07
CA ASP A 128 -7.92 2.21 11.88
C ASP A 128 -7.57 0.83 11.28
N VAL A 129 -7.12 0.79 10.04
CA VAL A 129 -6.85 -0.48 9.34
C VAL A 129 -5.45 -1.03 9.64
N TYR A 130 -4.42 -0.20 9.61
CA TYR A 130 -3.03 -0.63 9.75
C TYR A 130 -2.38 -0.08 11.02
N GLY A 131 -1.52 -0.88 11.68
CA GLY A 131 -0.75 -0.45 12.84
C GLY A 131 0.59 0.17 12.48
N LYS A 132 1.23 -0.30 11.40
CA LYS A 132 2.52 0.23 10.92
C LYS A 132 2.55 0.35 9.40
N VAL A 133 3.24 1.39 8.93
CA VAL A 133 3.36 1.76 7.51
C VAL A 133 4.83 1.96 7.15
N PHE A 134 5.28 1.31 6.07
CA PHE A 134 6.64 1.44 5.58
C PHE A 134 6.62 1.90 4.12
N SER A 135 7.22 3.05 3.85
CA SER A 135 7.35 3.59 2.49
C SER A 135 8.82 3.70 2.09
N TYR A 136 9.19 2.98 1.06
CA TYR A 136 10.54 2.98 0.50
C TYR A 136 10.56 3.75 -0.81
N SER A 137 11.26 4.86 -0.86
CA SER A 137 11.29 5.76 -2.03
C SER A 137 9.86 6.02 -2.56
N GLY A 138 8.94 6.36 -1.65
CA GLY A 138 7.52 6.55 -1.96
C GLY A 138 7.27 7.78 -2.80
N LEU A 139 6.35 7.66 -3.76
CA LEU A 139 5.87 8.76 -4.59
C LEU A 139 4.90 9.64 -3.80
N LEU A 140 5.40 10.35 -2.77
CA LEU A 140 4.55 11.03 -1.79
C LEU A 140 3.94 12.36 -2.29
N ASP A 141 4.38 12.88 -3.43
CA ASP A 141 3.85 14.07 -4.07
C ASP A 141 3.25 13.68 -5.43
N ILE A 142 1.98 13.33 -5.41
CA ILE A 142 1.28 12.83 -6.60
C ILE A 142 0.99 13.96 -7.60
N GLU A 143 0.94 15.21 -7.17
CA GLU A 143 0.69 16.34 -8.04
C GLU A 143 1.74 16.45 -9.17
N LYS A 144 3.00 16.14 -8.87
CA LYS A 144 4.09 16.13 -9.85
C LYS A 144 3.91 15.11 -10.98
N ARG A 145 3.00 14.12 -10.82
CA ARG A 145 2.69 13.16 -11.89
C ARG A 145 1.85 13.75 -13.00
N PHE A 146 1.15 14.83 -12.75
CA PHE A 146 0.43 15.54 -13.82
C PHE A 146 1.39 16.25 -14.78
N ASP A 147 2.55 16.69 -14.29
CA ASP A 147 3.59 17.32 -15.13
C ASP A 147 4.47 16.28 -15.83
N ASN A 148 4.68 15.11 -15.19
CA ASN A 148 5.49 14.01 -15.72
C ASN A 148 4.85 12.66 -15.39
N PRO A 149 3.89 12.18 -16.19
CA PRO A 149 3.09 10.98 -15.89
C PRO A 149 3.90 9.67 -15.84
N GLN A 150 5.02 9.56 -16.55
CA GLN A 150 5.88 8.37 -16.57
C GLN A 150 5.12 7.04 -16.73
N GLY A 151 4.17 6.99 -17.67
CA GLY A 151 3.40 5.78 -17.98
C GLY A 151 2.13 5.56 -17.15
N ILE A 152 1.77 6.47 -16.22
CA ILE A 152 0.45 6.47 -15.59
C ILE A 152 -0.53 7.39 -16.36
N ASN A 153 -1.77 6.93 -16.52
CA ASN A 153 -2.85 7.79 -16.97
C ASN A 153 -3.44 8.53 -15.75
N THR A 154 -2.91 9.72 -15.46
CA THR A 154 -3.28 10.53 -14.30
C THR A 154 -4.77 10.89 -14.31
N TYR A 155 -5.34 11.23 -15.47
CA TYR A 155 -6.76 11.53 -15.60
C TYR A 155 -7.64 10.32 -15.26
N GLN A 156 -7.30 9.14 -15.76
CA GLN A 156 -8.04 7.92 -15.45
C GLN A 156 -8.02 7.61 -13.94
N ILE A 157 -6.89 7.82 -13.30
CA ILE A 157 -6.67 7.43 -11.89
C ILE A 157 -7.23 8.49 -10.95
N PHE A 158 -6.86 9.75 -11.16
CA PHE A 158 -7.10 10.85 -10.23
C PHE A 158 -8.15 11.87 -10.70
N GLY A 159 -8.64 11.76 -11.95
CA GLY A 159 -9.47 12.78 -12.57
C GLY A 159 -8.69 14.04 -12.93
N ASP A 160 -9.37 15.19 -12.89
CA ASP A 160 -8.74 16.47 -13.14
C ASP A 160 -7.81 16.88 -11.99
N ARG A 161 -6.67 17.52 -12.35
CA ARG A 161 -5.67 17.99 -11.37
C ARG A 161 -6.28 18.86 -10.26
N GLY A 162 -7.26 19.70 -10.60
CA GLY A 162 -7.92 20.58 -9.63
C GLY A 162 -8.68 19.86 -8.52
N ASN A 163 -9.00 18.58 -8.70
CA ASN A 163 -9.80 17.80 -7.77
C ASN A 163 -8.95 16.89 -6.84
N LEU A 164 -7.62 16.99 -6.89
CA LEU A 164 -6.73 16.12 -6.10
C LEU A 164 -6.99 16.23 -4.59
N SER A 165 -7.18 17.45 -4.09
CA SER A 165 -7.45 17.70 -2.68
C SER A 165 -8.84 17.19 -2.28
N ASP A 166 -9.86 17.44 -3.09
CA ASP A 166 -11.23 17.04 -2.81
C ASP A 166 -11.39 15.52 -2.72
N ASN A 167 -10.63 14.79 -3.54
CA ASN A 167 -10.63 13.33 -3.55
C ASN A 167 -9.61 12.71 -2.57
N ARG A 168 -8.93 13.53 -1.77
CA ARG A 168 -7.91 13.09 -0.80
C ARG A 168 -6.75 12.29 -1.40
N PHE A 169 -6.48 12.45 -2.69
CA PHE A 169 -5.34 11.80 -3.35
C PHE A 169 -4.02 12.51 -3.04
N ASP A 170 -4.06 13.81 -2.71
CA ASP A 170 -2.92 14.58 -2.26
C ASP A 170 -2.64 14.30 -0.78
N ILE A 171 -1.79 13.30 -0.53
CA ILE A 171 -1.41 12.92 0.84
C ILE A 171 -0.67 14.03 1.59
N MET A 172 0.02 14.93 0.88
CA MET A 172 0.67 16.09 1.51
C MET A 172 -0.37 17.11 2.01
N ASN A 173 -1.52 17.19 1.35
CA ASN A 173 -2.61 18.01 1.83
C ASN A 173 -3.34 17.37 3.01
N CYS A 174 -3.53 16.05 2.99
CA CYS A 174 -4.11 15.31 4.13
C CYS A 174 -3.33 15.54 5.44
N LEU A 175 -1.99 15.66 5.37
CA LEU A 175 -1.15 15.93 6.55
C LEU A 175 -1.34 17.34 7.13
N LYS A 176 -1.88 18.29 6.35
CA LYS A 176 -2.16 19.66 6.81
C LYS A 176 -3.51 19.77 7.50
N GLU A 177 -4.39 18.77 7.31
CA GLU A 177 -5.71 18.77 7.94
C GLU A 177 -5.60 18.78 9.47
N ASP A 178 -6.46 19.52 10.12
CA ASP A 178 -6.47 19.64 11.59
C ASP A 178 -6.67 18.28 12.27
N ASN A 179 -7.43 17.38 11.64
CA ASN A 179 -7.66 16.04 12.17
C ASN A 179 -6.37 15.23 12.31
N PHE A 180 -5.45 15.29 11.34
CA PHE A 180 -4.15 14.61 11.46
C PHE A 180 -3.32 15.20 12.61
N LYS A 181 -3.23 16.53 12.70
CA LYS A 181 -2.41 17.23 13.69
C LYS A 181 -2.90 17.04 15.13
N THR A 182 -4.22 16.97 15.32
CA THR A 182 -4.83 16.91 16.65
C THR A 182 -5.03 15.49 17.18
N ASN A 183 -4.97 14.47 16.31
CA ASN A 183 -5.26 13.07 16.67
C ASN A 183 -4.16 12.12 16.14
N VAL A 184 -2.90 12.51 16.25
CA VAL A 184 -1.75 11.72 15.73
C VAL A 184 -1.73 10.31 16.33
N GLU A 185 -2.16 10.13 17.58
CA GLU A 185 -2.24 8.83 18.25
C GLU A 185 -3.23 7.85 17.60
N ASN A 186 -4.18 8.36 16.82
CA ASN A 186 -5.12 7.51 16.07
C ASN A 186 -4.55 6.98 14.75
N TYR A 187 -3.43 7.56 14.30
CA TYR A 187 -2.77 7.12 13.07
C TYR A 187 -1.75 6.01 13.35
N PRO A 188 -1.39 5.19 12.35
CA PRO A 188 -0.34 4.19 12.51
C PRO A 188 1.05 4.83 12.63
N GLU A 189 2.03 4.04 13.05
CA GLU A 189 3.43 4.44 12.99
C GLU A 189 3.93 4.45 11.52
N PHE A 190 4.48 5.59 11.07
CA PHE A 190 5.03 5.75 9.72
C PHE A 190 6.55 5.64 9.70
N TYR A 191 7.07 4.81 8.82
CA TYR A 191 8.49 4.62 8.55
C TYR A 191 8.79 4.98 7.10
N ILE A 192 9.25 6.21 6.87
CA ILE A 192 9.56 6.72 5.53
C ILE A 192 11.06 6.61 5.29
N ARG A 193 11.47 5.92 4.24
CA ARG A 193 12.87 5.73 3.84
C ARG A 193 13.07 6.08 2.37
N CYS A 194 14.17 6.76 2.06
CA CYS A 194 14.54 7.11 0.69
C CYS A 194 16.06 7.14 0.55
N GLY A 195 16.57 6.70 -0.59
CA GLY A 195 18.00 6.77 -0.90
C GLY A 195 18.46 8.23 -1.00
N LEU A 196 19.69 8.52 -0.55
CA LEU A 196 20.23 9.89 -0.56
C LEU A 196 20.39 10.47 -1.98
N TYR A 197 20.54 9.61 -2.98
CA TYR A 197 20.67 9.98 -4.39
C TYR A 197 19.41 9.68 -5.22
N ASP A 198 18.30 9.34 -4.55
CA ASP A 198 17.02 9.09 -5.21
C ASP A 198 16.40 10.40 -5.69
N GLN A 199 15.90 10.43 -6.92
CA GLN A 199 15.27 11.61 -7.52
C GLN A 199 14.02 12.09 -6.76
N ILE A 200 13.36 11.20 -6.01
CA ILE A 200 12.17 11.53 -5.22
C ILE A 200 12.48 11.83 -3.75
N LEU A 201 13.75 11.88 -3.36
CA LEU A 201 14.16 12.26 -2.00
C LEU A 201 13.52 13.59 -1.51
N PRO A 202 13.35 14.63 -2.34
CA PRO A 202 12.67 15.86 -1.91
C PRO A 202 11.25 15.63 -1.37
N MET A 203 10.51 14.65 -1.89
CA MET A 203 9.16 14.31 -1.40
C MET A 203 9.22 13.71 0.01
N SER A 204 10.17 12.79 0.27
CA SER A 204 10.37 12.21 1.61
C SER A 204 10.85 13.26 2.62
N ARG A 205 11.68 14.23 2.20
CA ARG A 205 12.08 15.36 3.04
C ARG A 205 10.92 16.32 3.35
N GLN A 206 9.99 16.48 2.43
CA GLN A 206 8.79 17.28 2.64
C GLN A 206 7.87 16.61 3.68
N TRP A 207 7.71 15.29 3.63
CA TRP A 207 6.99 14.51 4.64
C TRP A 207 7.50 14.78 6.06
N ASN A 208 8.81 14.79 6.26
CA ASN A 208 9.44 14.98 7.59
C ASN A 208 9.22 16.38 8.22
N LYS A 209 8.47 17.26 7.55
CA LYS A 209 8.11 18.57 8.12
C LYS A 209 6.78 18.54 8.89
N TYR A 210 6.07 17.44 8.79
CA TYR A 210 4.81 17.18 9.49
C TYR A 210 4.99 16.13 10.57
#